data_77d59ea3ac432d1ee9aa862a96f83891
#
_entry.id   77d59ea3ac432d1ee9aa862a96f83891
#
_cell.length_a   1.000
_cell.length_b   1.000
_cell.length_c   1.000
_cell.angle_alpha   90.00
_cell.angle_beta   90.00
_cell.angle_gamma   90.00
#
_symmetry.space_group_name_H-M   'P 1'
#
loop_
_entity.id
_entity.type
_entity.pdbx_description
1 polymer ?
#
loop_
_entity_poly.entity_id
_entity_poly.type
_entity_poly.pdbx_seq_one_letter_code
_entity_poly.pdbx_strand_id
1 'polypeptide(L)'
;MPTAIREFFHEINKSTEAVPLAAFRVLFGFLIALSIIRFVTYGWVEKLYLTPTFHFTYLGLSWAKPIGPLTYVIFLVCFISAVGVALGYRYKLSAITLFLSFTYIEAMDKTTYLNHYYFISVVSLLLCFLPANADFSLDVKQRRVCRQYVPVWSILSLKIFVGI
;
A
#
# COMPACT_ATOMS: atom_id res chain seq x y z
N MET A 1 11.35 27.54 -21.72
CA MET A 1 11.67 26.19 -21.25
C MET A 1 12.55 25.51 -22.27
N PRO A 2 13.68 24.90 -21.91
CA PRO A 2 14.52 24.17 -22.87
C PRO A 2 13.73 23.09 -23.57
N THR A 3 13.93 22.90 -24.88
CA THR A 3 13.23 21.90 -25.71
C THR A 3 13.30 20.50 -25.12
N ALA A 4 14.44 20.11 -24.56
CA ALA A 4 14.64 18.80 -23.90
C ALA A 4 13.68 18.55 -22.71
N ILE A 5 13.37 19.56 -21.90
CA ILE A 5 12.43 19.42 -20.78
C ILE A 5 11.01 19.19 -21.31
N ARG A 6 10.61 19.89 -22.36
CA ARG A 6 9.30 19.74 -22.97
C ARG A 6 9.13 18.35 -23.63
N GLU A 7 10.16 17.85 -24.29
CA GLU A 7 10.18 16.50 -24.86
C GLU A 7 10.08 15.45 -23.77
N PHE A 8 10.85 15.57 -22.69
CA PHE A 8 10.78 14.67 -21.54
C PHE A 8 9.36 14.61 -20.95
N PHE A 9 8.72 15.75 -20.66
CA PHE A 9 7.34 15.76 -20.15
C PHE A 9 6.34 15.18 -21.14
N HIS A 10 6.57 15.33 -22.43
CA HIS A 10 5.72 14.71 -23.47
C HIS A 10 5.88 13.17 -23.44
N GLU A 11 7.10 12.66 -23.36
CA GLU A 11 7.38 11.23 -23.32
C GLU A 11 6.77 10.53 -22.08
N ILE A 12 6.94 11.09 -20.90
CA ILE A 12 6.44 10.49 -19.65
C ILE A 12 4.90 10.51 -19.54
N ASN A 13 4.24 11.42 -20.28
CA ASN A 13 2.77 11.48 -20.33
C ASN A 13 2.16 10.65 -21.47
N LYS A 14 2.96 9.97 -22.29
CA LYS A 14 2.43 9.02 -23.27
C LYS A 14 1.61 7.95 -22.60
N SER A 15 0.57 7.50 -23.27
CA SER A 15 -0.28 6.41 -22.80
C SER A 15 0.40 5.06 -23.01
N THR A 16 0.37 4.21 -22.01
CA THR A 16 0.87 2.83 -22.07
C THR A 16 -0.17 1.87 -21.46
N GLU A 17 -0.01 0.58 -21.69
CA GLU A 17 -0.93 -0.44 -21.15
C GLU A 17 -0.93 -0.46 -19.63
N ALA A 18 -2.10 -0.59 -19.03
CA ALA A 18 -2.28 -0.63 -17.58
C ALA A 18 -1.95 -2.00 -16.95
N VAL A 19 -1.81 -3.05 -17.77
CA VAL A 19 -1.65 -4.44 -17.32
C VAL A 19 -0.51 -4.64 -16.31
N PRO A 20 0.71 -4.12 -16.52
CA PRO A 20 1.80 -4.31 -15.55
C PRO A 20 1.49 -3.68 -14.19
N LEU A 21 0.87 -2.50 -14.19
CA LEU A 21 0.50 -1.80 -12.97
C LEU A 21 -0.63 -2.52 -12.22
N ALA A 22 -1.61 -3.05 -12.96
CA ALA A 22 -2.70 -3.83 -12.40
C ALA A 22 -2.20 -5.16 -11.82
N ALA A 23 -1.30 -5.87 -12.50
CA ALA A 23 -0.68 -7.10 -12.01
C ALA A 23 0.10 -6.86 -10.71
N PHE A 24 0.90 -5.80 -10.67
CA PHE A 24 1.62 -5.42 -9.46
C PHE A 24 0.66 -5.16 -8.28
N ARG A 25 -0.41 -4.39 -8.51
CA ARG A 25 -1.44 -4.11 -7.50
C ARG A 25 -2.05 -5.39 -6.93
N VAL A 26 -2.44 -6.35 -7.81
CA VAL A 26 -3.03 -7.62 -7.38
C VAL A 26 -2.06 -8.40 -6.50
N LEU A 27 -0.82 -8.58 -6.97
CA LEU A 27 0.22 -9.32 -6.25
C LEU A 27 0.55 -8.64 -4.92
N PHE A 28 0.74 -7.32 -4.92
CA PHE A 28 1.05 -6.56 -3.71
C PHE A 28 -0.05 -6.68 -2.65
N GLY A 29 -1.30 -6.43 -3.02
CA GLY A 29 -2.42 -6.53 -2.09
C GLY A 29 -2.61 -7.95 -1.56
N PHE A 30 -2.44 -8.98 -2.41
CA PHE A 30 -2.51 -10.38 -2.01
C PHE A 30 -1.40 -10.76 -1.03
N LEU A 31 -0.15 -10.37 -1.29
CA LEU A 31 0.99 -10.66 -0.40
C LEU A 31 0.81 -9.98 0.97
N ILE A 32 0.33 -8.75 1.02
CA ILE A 32 0.04 -8.07 2.29
C ILE A 32 -1.08 -8.80 3.04
N ALA A 33 -2.17 -9.17 2.37
CA ALA A 33 -3.27 -9.91 2.99
C ALA A 33 -2.78 -11.25 3.61
N LEU A 34 -1.98 -12.02 2.86
CA LEU A 34 -1.36 -13.24 3.37
C LEU A 34 -0.44 -12.99 4.56
N SER A 35 0.35 -11.92 4.49
CA SER A 35 1.26 -11.53 5.58
C SER A 35 0.52 -11.23 6.87
N ILE A 36 -0.62 -10.52 6.77
CA ILE A 36 -1.47 -10.21 7.94
C ILE A 36 -2.11 -11.49 8.50
N ILE A 37 -2.65 -12.37 7.65
CA ILE A 37 -3.20 -13.67 8.10
C ILE A 37 -2.13 -14.43 8.88
N ARG A 38 -0.93 -14.57 8.30
CA ARG A 38 0.20 -15.24 8.95
C ARG A 38 0.53 -14.60 10.30
N PHE A 39 0.59 -13.28 10.35
CA PHE A 39 0.93 -12.54 11.57
C PHE A 39 -0.08 -12.81 12.70
N VAL A 40 -1.36 -12.81 12.37
CA VAL A 40 -2.44 -13.09 13.33
C VAL A 40 -2.44 -14.57 13.75
N THR A 41 -2.30 -15.50 12.81
CA THR A 41 -2.33 -16.95 13.10
C THR A 41 -1.17 -17.41 13.96
N TYR A 42 0.02 -16.79 13.84
CA TYR A 42 1.14 -17.07 14.74
C TYR A 42 1.03 -16.40 16.11
N GLY A 43 -0.05 -15.68 16.39
CA GLY A 43 -0.27 -14.97 17.65
C GLY A 43 0.71 -13.82 17.89
N TRP A 44 1.30 -13.28 16.81
CA TRP A 44 2.29 -12.20 16.94
C TRP A 44 1.67 -10.88 17.36
N VAL A 45 0.39 -10.65 17.09
CA VAL A 45 -0.33 -9.47 17.63
C VAL A 45 -0.30 -9.49 19.15
N GLU A 46 -0.62 -10.63 19.76
CA GLU A 46 -0.58 -10.81 21.22
C GLU A 46 0.84 -10.61 21.76
N LYS A 47 1.80 -11.36 21.20
CA LYS A 47 3.17 -11.41 21.68
C LYS A 47 3.93 -10.10 21.55
N LEU A 48 3.69 -9.33 20.47
CA LEU A 48 4.49 -8.14 20.16
C LEU A 48 3.82 -6.83 20.58
N TYR A 49 2.48 -6.80 20.61
CA TYR A 49 1.75 -5.56 20.87
C TYR A 49 0.91 -5.57 22.15
N LEU A 50 0.43 -6.74 22.62
CA LEU A 50 -0.46 -6.78 23.79
C LEU A 50 0.25 -7.24 25.07
N THR A 51 1.18 -8.19 24.97
CA THR A 51 1.92 -8.71 26.14
C THR A 51 2.95 -7.71 26.69
N PRO A 52 3.73 -6.97 25.86
CA PRO A 52 4.70 -6.03 26.38
C PRO A 52 4.03 -4.87 27.11
N THR A 53 4.56 -4.53 28.30
CA THR A 53 4.07 -3.39 29.11
C THR A 53 4.65 -2.05 28.63
N PHE A 54 5.70 -2.07 27.82
CA PHE A 54 6.38 -0.90 27.31
C PHE A 54 6.68 -1.03 25.81
N HIS A 55 6.43 0.05 25.06
CA HIS A 55 6.67 0.15 23.62
C HIS A 55 7.59 1.32 23.31
N PHE A 56 8.59 1.09 22.46
CA PHE A 56 9.49 2.13 22.00
C PHE A 56 8.87 2.91 20.83
N THR A 57 8.40 4.11 21.12
CA THR A 57 7.77 4.97 20.11
C THR A 57 8.81 5.76 19.32
N TYR A 58 8.45 6.16 18.10
CA TYR A 58 9.25 7.10 17.32
C TYR A 58 9.12 8.52 17.84
N LEU A 59 10.18 9.32 17.68
CA LEU A 59 10.16 10.75 18.01
C LEU A 59 9.03 11.46 17.25
N GLY A 60 8.14 12.12 17.95
CA GLY A 60 6.97 12.79 17.38
C GLY A 60 5.73 11.88 17.15
N LEU A 61 5.84 10.57 17.31
CA LEU A 61 4.75 9.60 17.14
C LEU A 61 4.39 8.89 18.46
N SER A 62 4.59 9.55 19.60
CA SER A 62 4.30 8.99 20.93
C SER A 62 2.82 8.61 21.15
N TRP A 63 1.94 9.10 20.30
CA TRP A 63 0.52 8.75 20.29
C TRP A 63 0.22 7.41 19.60
N ALA A 64 1.10 6.92 18.72
CA ALA A 64 0.93 5.65 18.04
C ALA A 64 1.35 4.52 18.99
N LYS A 65 0.39 3.98 19.72
CA LYS A 65 0.57 2.88 20.68
C LYS A 65 -0.48 1.81 20.46
N PRO A 66 -0.22 0.55 20.85
CA PRO A 66 -1.24 -0.48 20.86
C PRO A 66 -2.41 -0.07 21.77
N ILE A 67 -3.64 -0.31 21.29
CA ILE A 67 -4.88 0.10 21.97
C ILE A 67 -5.54 -1.13 22.61
N GLY A 68 -4.74 -1.98 23.25
CA GLY A 68 -5.25 -3.24 23.82
C GLY A 68 -5.95 -4.10 22.75
N PRO A 69 -7.09 -4.74 23.05
CA PRO A 69 -7.80 -5.61 22.10
C PRO A 69 -8.22 -4.92 20.79
N LEU A 70 -8.40 -3.59 20.78
CA LEU A 70 -8.71 -2.82 19.57
C LEU A 70 -7.58 -2.86 18.54
N THR A 71 -6.37 -3.24 18.94
CA THR A 71 -5.26 -3.47 17.99
C THR A 71 -5.64 -4.50 16.92
N TYR A 72 -6.39 -5.55 17.26
CA TYR A 72 -6.89 -6.51 16.28
C TYR A 72 -7.81 -5.89 15.21
N VAL A 73 -8.57 -4.85 15.58
CA VAL A 73 -9.42 -4.12 14.64
C VAL A 73 -8.55 -3.40 13.60
N ILE A 74 -7.40 -2.85 14.00
CA ILE A 74 -6.47 -2.19 13.07
C ILE A 74 -5.89 -3.21 12.07
N PHE A 75 -5.51 -4.39 12.54
CA PHE A 75 -5.07 -5.50 11.67
C PHE A 75 -6.18 -5.96 10.72
N LEU A 76 -7.42 -6.03 11.20
CA LEU A 76 -8.58 -6.37 10.36
C LEU A 76 -8.83 -5.31 9.29
N VAL A 77 -8.79 -4.03 9.63
CA VAL A 77 -8.91 -2.92 8.68
C VAL A 77 -7.81 -2.98 7.63
N CYS A 78 -6.57 -3.23 8.06
CA CYS A 78 -5.43 -3.39 7.16
C CYS A 78 -5.64 -4.58 6.20
N PHE A 79 -6.11 -5.71 6.70
CA PHE A 79 -6.44 -6.90 5.89
C PHE A 79 -7.53 -6.61 4.85
N ILE A 80 -8.67 -6.03 5.27
CA ILE A 80 -9.77 -5.69 4.37
C ILE A 80 -9.30 -4.71 3.29
N SER A 81 -8.47 -3.74 3.66
CA SER A 81 -7.91 -2.77 2.73
C SER A 81 -6.94 -3.41 1.74
N ALA A 82 -6.11 -4.36 2.17
CA ALA A 82 -5.20 -5.11 1.32
C ALA A 82 -5.97 -5.95 0.28
N VAL A 83 -7.04 -6.63 0.71
CA VAL A 83 -7.96 -7.34 -0.19
C VAL A 83 -8.65 -6.37 -1.15
N GLY A 84 -9.10 -5.21 -0.67
CA GLY A 84 -9.69 -4.16 -1.49
C GLY A 84 -8.73 -3.64 -2.56
N VAL A 85 -7.45 -3.46 -2.22
CA VAL A 85 -6.38 -3.12 -3.18
C VAL A 85 -6.19 -4.24 -4.19
N ALA A 86 -6.07 -5.50 -3.75
CA ALA A 86 -5.90 -6.65 -4.65
C ALA A 86 -7.03 -6.74 -5.67
N LEU A 87 -8.28 -6.63 -5.22
CA LEU A 87 -9.46 -6.69 -6.08
C LEU A 87 -9.72 -5.40 -6.88
N GLY A 88 -9.06 -4.30 -6.54
CA GLY A 88 -9.34 -2.99 -7.11
C GLY A 88 -10.77 -2.50 -6.83
N TYR A 89 -11.26 -2.77 -5.62
CA TYR A 89 -12.57 -2.32 -5.17
C TYR A 89 -12.44 -1.01 -4.39
N ARG A 90 -13.14 0.04 -4.85
CA ARG A 90 -12.97 1.41 -4.32
C ARG A 90 -11.48 1.74 -4.12
N TYR A 91 -10.69 1.44 -5.14
CA TYR A 91 -9.24 1.35 -5.06
C TYR A 91 -8.57 2.49 -4.30
N LYS A 92 -8.94 3.75 -4.60
CA LYS A 92 -8.36 4.93 -3.92
C LYS A 92 -8.56 4.88 -2.41
N LEU A 93 -9.76 4.56 -1.97
CA LEU A 93 -10.08 4.44 -0.54
C LEU A 93 -9.30 3.29 0.09
N SER A 94 -9.31 2.12 -0.56
CA SER A 94 -8.58 0.94 -0.09
C SER A 94 -7.07 1.19 0.00
N ALA A 95 -6.47 1.88 -0.97
CA ALA A 95 -5.04 2.20 -0.96
C ALA A 95 -4.69 3.18 0.19
N ILE A 96 -5.48 4.23 0.39
CA ILE A 96 -5.26 5.20 1.48
C ILE A 96 -5.42 4.51 2.84
N THR A 97 -6.47 3.71 3.01
CA THR A 97 -6.72 2.99 4.28
C THR A 97 -5.62 1.96 4.55
N LEU A 98 -5.14 1.25 3.51
CA LEU A 98 -4.01 0.32 3.63
C LEU A 98 -2.76 1.06 4.08
N PHE A 99 -2.40 2.16 3.42
CA PHE A 99 -1.24 2.97 3.80
C PHE A 99 -1.32 3.43 5.25
N LEU A 100 -2.45 4.01 5.66
CA LEU A 100 -2.60 4.55 7.02
C LEU A 100 -2.58 3.45 8.08
N SER A 101 -3.31 2.35 7.87
CA SER A 101 -3.38 1.26 8.85
C SER A 101 -2.06 0.51 8.96
N PHE A 102 -1.38 0.24 7.84
CA PHE A 102 -0.09 -0.45 7.83
C PHE A 102 0.99 0.42 8.48
N THR A 103 1.09 1.71 8.10
CA THR A 103 2.04 2.67 8.71
C THR A 103 1.77 2.86 10.20
N TYR A 104 0.51 2.85 10.63
CA TYR A 104 0.17 2.90 12.06
C TYR A 104 0.68 1.66 12.80
N ILE A 105 0.51 0.46 12.23
CA ILE A 105 1.04 -0.79 12.82
C ILE A 105 2.56 -0.71 13.00
N GLU A 106 3.28 -0.22 11.99
CA GLU A 106 4.74 -0.02 12.08
C GLU A 106 5.13 1.02 13.13
N ALA A 107 4.32 2.08 13.29
CA ALA A 107 4.62 3.16 14.21
C ALA A 107 4.39 2.79 15.68
N MET A 108 3.64 1.71 15.96
CA MET A 108 3.31 1.30 17.33
C MET A 108 4.54 0.92 18.17
N ASP A 109 5.52 0.25 17.56
CA ASP A 109 6.73 -0.16 18.28
C ASP A 109 7.95 -0.19 17.33
N LYS A 110 8.96 0.60 17.67
CA LYS A 110 10.22 0.68 16.94
C LYS A 110 11.04 -0.61 16.98
N THR A 111 10.82 -1.47 17.98
CA THR A 111 11.56 -2.74 18.11
C THR A 111 11.16 -3.77 17.07
N THR A 112 9.96 -3.65 16.51
CA THR A 112 9.44 -4.52 15.44
C THR A 112 9.80 -4.04 14.03
N TYR A 113 10.59 -2.94 13.92
CA TYR A 113 10.98 -2.37 12.65
C TYR A 113 11.80 -3.34 11.80
N LEU A 114 11.35 -3.53 10.57
CA LEU A 114 12.06 -4.27 9.53
C LEU A 114 12.13 -3.41 8.25
N ASN A 115 13.28 -3.40 7.59
CA ASN A 115 13.49 -2.58 6.38
C ASN A 115 12.42 -2.84 5.29
N HIS A 116 11.93 -4.07 5.15
CA HIS A 116 10.90 -4.39 4.19
C HIS A 116 9.52 -3.86 4.58
N TYR A 117 9.22 -3.64 5.86
CA TYR A 117 7.97 -3.00 6.28
C TYR A 117 7.96 -1.52 5.90
N TYR A 118 9.06 -0.81 6.11
CA TYR A 118 9.20 0.56 5.63
C TYR A 118 9.01 0.65 4.11
N PHE A 119 9.61 -0.28 3.36
CA PHE A 119 9.41 -0.38 1.91
C PHE A 119 7.94 -0.57 1.54
N ILE A 120 7.20 -1.45 2.25
CA ILE A 120 5.76 -1.67 2.04
C ILE A 120 4.97 -0.38 2.29
N SER A 121 5.27 0.37 3.34
CA SER A 121 4.62 1.66 3.64
C SER A 121 4.84 2.67 2.51
N VAL A 122 6.08 2.80 2.01
CA VAL A 122 6.41 3.71 0.92
C VAL A 122 5.71 3.29 -0.39
N VAL A 123 5.70 2.00 -0.72
CA VAL A 123 4.98 1.48 -1.91
C VAL A 123 3.47 1.68 -1.77
N SER A 124 2.91 1.47 -0.57
CA SER A 124 1.49 1.73 -0.31
C SER A 124 1.13 3.19 -0.51
N LEU A 125 1.99 4.11 -0.07
CA LEU A 125 1.85 5.55 -0.31
C LEU A 125 1.90 5.85 -1.81
N LEU A 126 2.87 5.29 -2.54
CA LEU A 126 2.99 5.46 -3.99
C LEU A 126 1.70 5.00 -4.71
N LEU A 127 1.17 3.84 -4.33
CA LEU A 127 -0.07 3.29 -4.90
C LEU A 127 -1.28 4.22 -4.70
N CYS A 128 -1.31 5.05 -3.65
CA CYS A 128 -2.39 6.04 -3.46
C CYS A 128 -2.45 7.05 -4.60
N PHE A 129 -1.32 7.35 -5.26
CA PHE A 129 -1.24 8.32 -6.36
C PHE A 129 -1.37 7.66 -7.74
N LEU A 130 -1.08 6.37 -7.86
CA LEU A 130 -1.09 5.66 -9.13
C LEU A 130 -2.50 5.21 -9.54
N PRO A 131 -2.85 5.26 -10.84
CA PRO A 131 -4.14 4.77 -11.37
C PRO A 131 -4.11 3.25 -11.57
N ALA A 132 -3.76 2.48 -10.53
CA ALA A 132 -3.55 1.03 -10.66
C ALA A 132 -4.85 0.22 -10.78
N ASN A 133 -6.03 0.86 -10.67
CA ASN A 133 -7.32 0.26 -10.92
C ASN A 133 -7.80 0.39 -12.37
N ALA A 134 -6.95 0.85 -13.28
CA ALA A 134 -7.30 1.05 -14.69
C ALA A 134 -7.56 -0.25 -15.46
N ASP A 135 -7.09 -1.39 -14.93
CA ASP A 135 -7.34 -2.71 -15.51
C ASP A 135 -7.46 -3.78 -14.40
N PHE A 136 -8.04 -4.96 -14.75
CA PHE A 136 -8.25 -6.11 -13.84
C PHE A 136 -8.83 -5.73 -12.46
N SER A 137 -9.76 -4.76 -12.41
CA SER A 137 -10.34 -4.27 -11.16
C SER A 137 -11.85 -4.39 -11.13
N LEU A 138 -12.39 -4.51 -9.91
CA LEU A 138 -13.85 -4.42 -9.70
C LEU A 138 -14.37 -3.02 -10.02
N ASP A 139 -13.54 -1.97 -9.89
CA ASP A 139 -13.92 -0.61 -10.25
C ASP A 139 -14.17 -0.49 -11.76
N VAL A 140 -13.38 -1.16 -12.61
CA VAL A 140 -13.63 -1.25 -14.06
C VAL A 140 -14.89 -2.07 -14.35
N LYS A 141 -15.04 -3.24 -13.71
CA LYS A 141 -16.22 -4.09 -13.88
C LYS A 141 -17.53 -3.38 -13.48
N GLN A 142 -17.47 -2.52 -12.47
CA GLN A 142 -18.60 -1.70 -12.01
C GLN A 142 -18.74 -0.38 -12.80
N ARG A 143 -18.01 -0.20 -13.89
CA ARG A 143 -18.00 1.01 -14.73
C ARG A 143 -17.66 2.30 -13.97
N ARG A 144 -16.95 2.20 -12.85
CA ARG A 144 -16.47 3.37 -12.09
C ARG A 144 -15.25 4.01 -12.72
N VAL A 145 -14.49 3.22 -13.46
CA VAL A 145 -13.29 3.64 -14.21
C VAL A 145 -13.31 2.94 -15.58
N CYS A 146 -13.06 3.70 -16.63
CA CYS A 146 -12.97 3.18 -18.00
C CYS A 146 -11.62 3.60 -18.59
N ARG A 147 -10.53 3.01 -18.13
CA ARG A 147 -9.19 3.30 -18.64
C ARG A 147 -8.44 1.99 -18.86
N GLN A 148 -8.12 1.68 -20.11
CA GLN A 148 -7.18 0.61 -20.46
C GLN A 148 -5.73 1.11 -20.50
N TYR A 149 -5.53 2.42 -20.51
CA TYR A 149 -4.23 3.08 -20.65
C TYR A 149 -3.94 3.97 -19.45
N VAL A 150 -2.68 3.96 -19.04
CA VAL A 150 -2.13 4.78 -17.96
C VAL A 150 -0.94 5.59 -18.47
N PRO A 151 -0.61 6.73 -17.85
CA PRO A 151 0.59 7.48 -18.23
C PRO A 151 1.85 6.66 -17.95
N VAL A 152 2.85 6.75 -18.81
CA VAL A 152 4.16 6.07 -18.66
C VAL A 152 4.81 6.37 -17.30
N TRP A 153 4.68 7.59 -16.80
CA TRP A 153 5.27 7.96 -15.51
C TRP A 153 4.78 7.09 -14.35
N SER A 154 3.55 6.57 -14.41
CA SER A 154 3.02 5.71 -13.34
C SER A 154 3.72 4.36 -13.27
N ILE A 155 4.08 3.77 -14.41
CA ILE A 155 4.87 2.53 -14.46
C ILE A 155 6.34 2.82 -14.15
N LEU A 156 6.87 3.94 -14.66
CA LEU A 156 8.26 4.34 -14.42
C LEU A 156 8.52 4.60 -12.93
N SER A 157 7.63 5.31 -12.24
CA SER A 157 7.75 5.55 -10.79
C SER A 157 7.76 4.24 -10.01
N LEU A 158 6.90 3.28 -10.38
CA LEU A 158 6.89 1.97 -9.74
C LEU A 158 8.21 1.22 -9.99
N LYS A 159 8.72 1.20 -11.24
CA LYS A 159 10.01 0.58 -11.58
C LYS A 159 11.17 1.17 -10.77
N ILE A 160 11.24 2.48 -10.67
CA ILE A 160 12.29 3.17 -9.89
C ILE A 160 12.23 2.76 -8.41
N PHE A 161 11.02 2.71 -7.83
CA PHE A 161 10.86 2.34 -6.42
C PHE A 161 11.14 0.87 -6.12
N VAL A 162 10.78 -0.03 -7.04
CA VAL A 162 10.99 -1.48 -6.86
C VAL A 162 12.38 -1.92 -7.32
N GLY A 163 13.12 -1.07 -8.03
CA GLY A 163 14.48 -1.36 -8.49
C GLY A 163 14.53 -2.26 -9.72
N ILE A 164 13.53 -2.18 -10.60
CA ILE A 164 13.42 -2.98 -11.83
C ILE A 164 13.66 -2.11 -13.06
#